data_e93c07b0cfa50bf0bf18056d4d5ba9e4
#
_entry.id   e93c07b0cfa50bf0bf18056d4d5ba9e4
#
_cell.length_a   1.000
_cell.length_b   1.000
_cell.length_c   1.000
_cell.angle_alpha   90.00
_cell.angle_beta   90.00
_cell.angle_gamma   90.00
#
_symmetry.space_group_name_H-M   'P 1'
#
loop_
_entity.id
_entity.type
_entity.pdbx_description
1 polymer ?
#
loop_
_entity_poly.entity_id
_entity_poly.type
_entity_poly.pdbx_seq_one_letter_code
_entity_poly.pdbx_strand_id
1 'polypeptide(L)'
;MNLGGLYNILYKVVNFKDYGNPSSRTRTLVIGVRKDIKEITPCDVFPDKQPERTLREVIGHLPSLKKMGEISENDIYHNFRKYNPKMEAWISDIKEGQSAFDNTDINRIPHTVKNGVVVYNAQKNGDKYTRQYWDKVAPCIHTRNDIMASQNTVHPVDNRVFSIREVMLMMSVPESFNWSDIPFEKLNALTPKEKEAFLKKEEMNIRQTLGEAVPTIIFRQIANKIRRVLCKPTLTEQDAKGIIERRKLTDIDNLLRFIRTNNSYKFAELSKIAELANAQRENNAAYYTRQDTCFTIISKLPEAKEYHLD
;
A
#
# COMPACT_ATOMS: atom_id res chain seq x y z
N MET A 1 -23.69 0.10 -15.85
CA MET A 1 -23.11 -0.59 -17.04
C MET A 1 -22.53 -1.92 -16.56
N ASN A 2 -22.98 -3.05 -17.11
CA ASN A 2 -22.49 -4.37 -16.68
C ASN A 2 -21.20 -4.71 -17.46
N LEU A 3 -20.04 -4.48 -16.86
CA LEU A 3 -18.75 -4.75 -17.49
C LEU A 3 -18.46 -6.25 -17.69
N GLY A 4 -19.15 -7.14 -16.97
CA GLY A 4 -18.94 -8.60 -17.05
C GLY A 4 -19.24 -9.21 -18.41
N GLY A 5 -19.99 -8.53 -19.28
CA GLY A 5 -20.20 -8.94 -20.67
C GLY A 5 -18.94 -8.85 -21.53
N LEU A 6 -18.10 -7.83 -21.32
CA LEU A 6 -16.94 -7.49 -22.15
C LEU A 6 -15.59 -7.82 -21.50
N TYR A 7 -15.54 -7.98 -20.18
CA TYR A 7 -14.30 -8.15 -19.41
C TYR A 7 -14.31 -9.42 -18.57
N ASN A 8 -13.17 -10.05 -18.45
CA ASN A 8 -12.84 -10.95 -17.37
C ASN A 8 -12.44 -10.09 -16.17
N ILE A 9 -13.15 -10.22 -15.04
CA ILE A 9 -12.97 -9.34 -13.88
C ILE A 9 -12.52 -10.17 -12.69
N LEU A 10 -11.45 -9.73 -12.04
CA LEU A 10 -11.01 -10.18 -10.72
C LEU A 10 -11.16 -9.03 -9.73
N TYR A 11 -11.80 -9.29 -8.60
CA TYR A 11 -11.85 -8.33 -7.49
C TYR A 11 -11.47 -9.03 -6.19
N LYS A 12 -10.69 -8.34 -5.37
CA LYS A 12 -10.31 -8.79 -4.03
C LYS A 12 -10.26 -7.61 -3.07
N VAL A 13 -10.70 -7.84 -1.83
CA VAL A 13 -10.40 -6.95 -0.72
C VAL A 13 -8.99 -7.26 -0.26
N VAL A 14 -8.11 -6.28 -0.29
CA VAL A 14 -6.70 -6.43 0.04
C VAL A 14 -6.25 -5.35 1.01
N ASN A 15 -5.37 -5.70 1.93
CA ASN A 15 -4.61 -4.69 2.66
C ASN A 15 -3.30 -4.44 1.92
N PHE A 16 -3.04 -3.22 1.50
CA PHE A 16 -1.88 -2.88 0.69
C PHE A 16 -0.53 -3.09 1.41
N LYS A 17 -0.52 -3.17 2.75
CA LYS A 17 0.67 -3.55 3.50
C LYS A 17 1.21 -4.94 3.10
N ASP A 18 0.32 -5.87 2.76
CA ASP A 18 0.68 -7.24 2.34
C ASP A 18 1.29 -7.26 0.93
N TYR A 19 1.28 -6.12 0.24
CA TYR A 19 1.82 -5.92 -1.12
C TYR A 19 2.95 -4.89 -1.15
N GLY A 20 3.63 -4.70 0.00
CA GLY A 20 4.82 -3.86 0.13
C GLY A 20 4.54 -2.37 0.38
N ASN A 21 3.27 -1.96 0.57
CA ASN A 21 3.01 -0.59 0.99
C ASN A 21 3.35 -0.41 2.46
N PRO A 22 4.11 0.64 2.84
CA PRO A 22 4.50 0.84 4.24
C PRO A 22 3.38 1.24 5.19
N SER A 23 2.16 1.46 4.70
CA SER A 23 0.99 1.76 5.53
C SER A 23 -0.15 0.78 5.33
N SER A 24 -0.87 0.48 6.41
CA SER A 24 -2.05 -0.38 6.40
C SER A 24 -3.22 0.34 5.74
N ARG A 25 -3.68 -0.15 4.58
CA ARG A 25 -4.78 0.44 3.83
C ARG A 25 -5.60 -0.65 3.13
N THR A 26 -6.75 -0.97 3.68
CA THR A 26 -7.64 -1.99 3.10
C THR A 26 -8.53 -1.36 2.02
N ARG A 27 -8.53 -1.95 0.83
CA ARG A 27 -9.34 -1.52 -0.32
C ARG A 27 -9.76 -2.71 -1.16
N THR A 28 -10.83 -2.54 -1.92
CA THR A 28 -11.18 -3.47 -2.99
C THR A 28 -10.36 -3.13 -4.23
N LEU A 29 -9.50 -4.05 -4.67
CA LEU A 29 -8.78 -3.96 -5.93
C LEU A 29 -9.56 -4.72 -6.99
N VAL A 30 -9.91 -4.03 -8.08
CA VAL A 30 -10.65 -4.59 -9.21
C VAL A 30 -9.78 -4.50 -10.46
N ILE A 31 -9.55 -5.62 -11.10
CA ILE A 31 -8.79 -5.70 -12.36
C ILE A 31 -9.68 -6.35 -13.41
N GLY A 32 -9.83 -5.69 -14.56
CA GLY A 32 -10.57 -6.19 -15.70
C GLY A 32 -9.67 -6.30 -16.93
N VAL A 33 -9.69 -7.45 -17.59
CA VAL A 33 -9.05 -7.68 -18.90
C VAL A 33 -10.14 -7.96 -19.92
N ARG A 34 -10.09 -7.27 -21.07
CA ARG A 34 -11.07 -7.46 -22.14
C ARG A 34 -11.03 -8.93 -22.64
N LYS A 35 -12.21 -9.50 -22.93
CA LYS A 35 -12.35 -10.91 -23.32
C LYS A 35 -11.77 -11.24 -24.68
N ASP A 36 -11.57 -10.24 -25.55
CA ASP A 36 -10.89 -10.40 -26.83
C ASP A 36 -9.38 -10.58 -26.70
N ILE A 37 -8.81 -10.15 -25.56
CA ILE A 37 -7.40 -10.38 -25.22
C ILE A 37 -7.29 -11.77 -24.57
N LYS A 38 -6.78 -12.74 -25.32
CA LYS A 38 -6.71 -14.15 -24.87
C LYS A 38 -5.41 -14.50 -24.14
N GLU A 39 -4.37 -13.71 -24.34
CA GLU A 39 -3.01 -14.01 -23.90
C GLU A 39 -2.79 -13.69 -22.42
N ILE A 40 -3.69 -12.97 -21.78
CA ILE A 40 -3.58 -12.57 -20.38
C ILE A 40 -4.92 -12.66 -19.65
N THR A 41 -4.83 -12.83 -18.36
CA THR A 41 -5.95 -12.80 -17.43
C THR A 41 -5.73 -11.71 -16.36
N PRO A 42 -6.75 -11.29 -15.62
CA PRO A 42 -6.55 -10.40 -14.48
C PRO A 42 -5.58 -10.94 -13.43
N CYS A 43 -5.44 -12.27 -13.31
CA CYS A 43 -4.48 -12.90 -12.37
C CYS A 43 -3.03 -12.61 -12.75
N ASP A 44 -2.72 -12.55 -14.06
CA ASP A 44 -1.36 -12.29 -14.53
C ASP A 44 -0.84 -10.91 -14.15
N VAL A 45 -1.73 -9.96 -13.95
CA VAL A 45 -1.40 -8.56 -13.62
C VAL A 45 -1.71 -8.18 -12.17
N PHE A 46 -2.27 -9.11 -11.39
CA PHE A 46 -2.52 -8.88 -9.97
C PHE A 46 -1.18 -8.72 -9.22
N PRO A 47 -1.04 -7.76 -8.27
CA PRO A 47 0.21 -7.54 -7.55
C PRO A 47 0.60 -8.76 -6.71
N ASP A 48 1.91 -8.96 -6.51
CA ASP A 48 2.47 -10.03 -5.68
C ASP A 48 2.57 -9.59 -4.22
N LYS A 49 2.31 -10.51 -3.30
CA LYS A 49 2.55 -10.28 -1.87
C LYS A 49 4.03 -9.94 -1.64
N GLN A 50 4.26 -9.03 -0.71
CA GLN A 50 5.58 -8.55 -0.30
C GLN A 50 5.64 -8.53 1.24
N PRO A 51 6.83 -8.66 1.83
CA PRO A 51 7.00 -8.48 3.26
C PRO A 51 6.48 -7.12 3.73
N GLU A 52 5.92 -7.09 4.93
CA GLU A 52 5.56 -5.85 5.60
C GLU A 52 6.81 -5.01 5.88
N ARG A 53 6.65 -3.69 5.83
CA ARG A 53 7.71 -2.72 6.12
C ARG A 53 7.30 -1.90 7.33
N THR A 54 8.20 -1.83 8.32
CA THR A 54 7.96 -1.06 9.54
C THR A 54 8.10 0.44 9.30
N LEU A 55 7.51 1.23 10.18
CA LEU A 55 7.65 2.69 10.14
C LEU A 55 9.12 3.12 10.24
N ARG A 56 9.91 2.43 11.09
CA ARG A 56 11.35 2.66 11.26
C ARG A 56 12.12 2.48 9.95
N GLU A 57 11.86 1.43 9.20
CA GLU A 57 12.52 1.18 7.90
C GLU A 57 12.21 2.24 6.86
N VAL A 58 11.08 2.92 6.99
CA VAL A 58 10.57 3.83 5.97
C VAL A 58 10.93 5.28 6.24
N ILE A 59 10.80 5.75 7.49
CA ILE A 59 11.04 7.15 7.85
C ILE A 59 12.14 7.34 8.90
N GLY A 60 12.70 6.25 9.45
CA GLY A 60 13.69 6.35 10.53
C GLY A 60 15.03 7.00 10.13
N HIS A 61 15.27 7.17 8.83
CA HIS A 61 16.45 7.88 8.31
C HIS A 61 16.28 9.40 8.24
N LEU A 62 15.04 9.90 8.37
CA LEU A 62 14.77 11.33 8.34
C LEU A 62 15.22 12.01 9.63
N PRO A 63 15.70 13.27 9.57
CA PRO A 63 16.09 14.00 10.77
C PRO A 63 14.90 14.26 11.68
N SER A 64 15.14 14.23 12.99
CA SER A 64 14.12 14.61 13.97
C SER A 64 13.84 16.12 13.91
N LEU A 65 12.57 16.49 13.96
CA LEU A 65 12.10 17.87 14.04
C LEU A 65 11.58 18.12 15.45
N LYS A 66 12.24 19.01 16.19
CA LYS A 66 11.99 19.20 17.62
C LYS A 66 11.21 20.47 17.95
N LYS A 67 11.29 21.46 17.08
CA LYS A 67 10.67 22.77 17.34
C LYS A 67 9.40 22.94 16.52
N MET A 68 8.31 23.33 17.16
CA MET A 68 7.07 23.66 16.50
C MET A 68 7.29 24.72 15.41
N GLY A 69 6.89 24.44 14.18
CA GLY A 69 7.12 25.28 13.02
C GLY A 69 8.46 25.08 12.32
N GLU A 70 9.28 24.14 12.80
CA GLU A 70 10.55 23.80 12.13
C GLU A 70 10.32 23.22 10.75
N ILE A 71 11.13 23.61 9.78
CA ILE A 71 11.17 23.09 8.43
C ILE A 71 12.59 22.63 8.18
N SER A 72 12.77 21.40 7.69
CA SER A 72 14.09 20.88 7.35
C SER A 72 14.77 21.77 6.30
N GLU A 73 16.08 22.01 6.47
CA GLU A 73 16.85 22.85 5.57
C GLU A 73 16.81 22.33 4.12
N ASN A 74 16.92 21.01 3.97
CA ASN A 74 17.07 20.35 2.66
C ASN A 74 15.76 19.77 2.10
N ASP A 75 14.66 19.87 2.86
CA ASP A 75 13.39 19.31 2.43
C ASP A 75 12.19 20.08 2.98
N ILE A 76 11.61 20.96 2.16
CA ILE A 76 10.44 21.76 2.52
C ILE A 76 9.23 20.90 2.94
N TYR A 77 9.12 19.69 2.41
CA TYR A 77 8.03 18.78 2.76
C TYR A 77 8.25 18.05 4.11
N HIS A 78 9.47 18.14 4.66
CA HIS A 78 9.77 17.62 6.00
C HIS A 78 9.67 18.76 7.01
N ASN A 79 8.48 18.91 7.60
CA ASN A 79 8.12 20.05 8.44
C ASN A 79 7.39 19.63 9.72
N PHE A 80 7.59 20.40 10.79
CA PHE A 80 6.83 20.34 12.02
C PHE A 80 5.74 21.42 11.99
N ARG A 81 4.51 21.02 11.65
CA ARG A 81 3.37 21.93 11.58
C ARG A 81 3.14 22.66 12.91
N LYS A 82 2.77 23.94 12.84
CA LYS A 82 2.37 24.72 14.03
C LYS A 82 1.00 24.28 14.55
N TYR A 83 0.93 23.99 15.84
CA TYR A 83 -0.28 23.66 16.59
C TYR A 83 -0.49 24.65 17.73
N ASN A 84 -1.62 24.51 18.44
CA ASN A 84 -1.76 25.16 19.74
C ASN A 84 -0.70 24.56 20.71
N PRO A 85 0.17 25.38 21.35
CA PRO A 85 1.24 24.90 22.23
C PRO A 85 0.76 23.95 23.34
N LYS A 86 -0.49 24.11 23.83
CA LYS A 86 -1.07 23.20 24.82
C LYS A 86 -1.13 21.74 24.36
N MET A 87 -1.26 21.51 23.06
CA MET A 87 -1.35 20.15 22.51
C MET A 87 -0.04 19.38 22.63
N GLU A 88 1.10 20.07 22.63
CA GLU A 88 2.40 19.43 22.82
C GLU A 88 2.51 18.80 24.22
N ALA A 89 2.04 19.50 25.25
CA ALA A 89 2.01 18.99 26.61
C ALA A 89 1.18 17.72 26.76
N TRP A 90 0.12 17.54 25.93
CA TRP A 90 -0.72 16.35 26.00
C TRP A 90 -0.01 15.09 25.49
N ILE A 91 0.92 15.24 24.56
CA ILE A 91 1.58 14.09 23.89
C ILE A 91 3.04 13.90 24.30
N SER A 92 3.64 14.84 25.08
CA SER A 92 5.09 14.83 25.36
C SER A 92 5.57 13.57 26.08
N ASP A 93 4.78 13.03 27.00
CA ASP A 93 5.21 11.93 27.89
C ASP A 93 4.54 10.60 27.56
N ILE A 94 3.64 10.53 26.55
CA ILE A 94 3.03 9.27 26.13
C ILE A 94 4.04 8.40 25.40
N LYS A 95 4.01 7.11 25.70
CA LYS A 95 4.85 6.08 25.04
C LYS A 95 4.21 5.60 23.74
N GLU A 96 4.97 4.86 22.95
CA GLU A 96 4.45 4.19 21.76
C GLU A 96 3.17 3.40 22.09
N GLY A 97 2.14 3.59 21.27
CA GLY A 97 0.83 2.97 21.44
C GLY A 97 -0.08 3.62 22.47
N GLN A 98 0.40 4.56 23.28
CA GLN A 98 -0.42 5.28 24.22
C GLN A 98 -1.07 6.51 23.56
N SER A 99 -2.27 6.82 24.03
CA SER A 99 -3.02 8.04 23.69
C SER A 99 -2.81 9.11 24.77
N ALA A 100 -2.95 10.36 24.40
CA ALA A 100 -2.97 11.45 25.38
C ALA A 100 -4.11 11.33 26.41
N PHE A 101 -5.14 10.54 26.13
CA PHE A 101 -6.21 10.23 27.10
C PHE A 101 -5.78 9.25 28.19
N ASP A 102 -4.64 8.56 28.00
CA ASP A 102 -4.07 7.62 28.98
C ASP A 102 -3.18 8.34 30.02
N ASN A 103 -3.02 9.68 29.91
CA ASN A 103 -2.27 10.46 30.86
C ASN A 103 -2.91 10.41 32.27
N THR A 104 -2.06 10.24 33.27
CA THR A 104 -2.47 10.29 34.68
C THR A 104 -2.59 11.72 35.22
N ASP A 105 -1.84 12.66 34.63
CA ASP A 105 -1.94 14.09 34.94
C ASP A 105 -3.15 14.68 34.17
N ILE A 106 -4.14 15.14 34.94
CA ILE A 106 -5.38 15.70 34.40
C ILE A 106 -5.16 16.92 33.50
N ASN A 107 -4.07 17.70 33.71
CA ASN A 107 -3.73 18.86 32.89
C ASN A 107 -3.19 18.44 31.49
N ARG A 108 -2.80 17.19 31.34
CA ARG A 108 -2.27 16.61 30.10
C ARG A 108 -3.32 15.77 29.34
N ILE A 109 -4.53 15.66 29.88
CA ILE A 109 -5.64 15.06 29.16
C ILE A 109 -6.21 16.09 28.15
N PRO A 110 -6.46 15.71 26.89
CA PRO A 110 -7.02 16.63 25.91
C PRO A 110 -8.30 17.31 26.37
N HIS A 111 -8.31 18.64 26.43
CA HIS A 111 -9.41 19.44 26.92
C HIS A 111 -9.53 20.77 26.18
N THR A 112 -10.67 21.41 26.33
CA THR A 112 -10.94 22.80 25.92
C THR A 112 -11.38 23.61 27.13
N VAL A 113 -11.10 24.92 27.13
CA VAL A 113 -11.61 25.81 28.16
C VAL A 113 -12.75 26.61 27.54
N LYS A 114 -13.95 26.49 28.11
CA LYS A 114 -15.16 27.25 27.71
C LYS A 114 -15.64 28.06 28.91
N ASN A 115 -15.67 29.37 28.74
CA ASN A 115 -16.10 30.31 29.82
C ASN A 115 -15.38 30.08 31.18
N GLY A 116 -14.06 29.82 31.12
CA GLY A 116 -13.26 29.53 32.31
C GLY A 116 -13.40 28.10 32.87
N VAL A 117 -14.27 27.27 32.31
CA VAL A 117 -14.47 25.88 32.74
C VAL A 117 -13.71 24.93 31.83
N VAL A 118 -12.96 23.99 32.40
CA VAL A 118 -12.28 22.92 31.68
C VAL A 118 -13.31 21.87 31.26
N VAL A 119 -13.38 21.60 29.95
CA VAL A 119 -14.24 20.56 29.37
C VAL A 119 -13.32 19.55 28.68
N TYR A 120 -13.27 18.32 29.20
CA TYR A 120 -12.46 17.26 28.61
C TYR A 120 -13.03 16.76 27.30
N ASN A 121 -12.14 16.53 26.34
CA ASN A 121 -12.55 15.97 25.05
C ASN A 121 -12.96 14.50 25.21
N ALA A 122 -14.00 14.08 24.51
CA ALA A 122 -14.40 12.67 24.51
C ALA A 122 -13.49 11.85 23.60
N GLN A 123 -12.95 10.76 24.12
CA GLN A 123 -12.27 9.73 23.34
C GLN A 123 -13.32 8.83 22.69
N LYS A 124 -13.66 9.12 21.43
CA LYS A 124 -14.71 8.35 20.74
C LYS A 124 -14.23 7.03 20.11
N ASN A 125 -12.95 6.94 19.73
CA ASN A 125 -12.44 5.85 18.88
C ASN A 125 -11.11 5.22 19.36
N GLY A 126 -10.62 5.56 20.53
CA GLY A 126 -9.40 4.94 21.12
C GLY A 126 -8.05 5.29 20.44
N ASP A 127 -8.05 5.95 19.30
CA ASP A 127 -6.89 6.15 18.43
C ASP A 127 -6.47 7.63 18.23
N LYS A 128 -7.20 8.56 18.89
CA LYS A 128 -6.87 9.99 18.86
C LYS A 128 -5.66 10.29 19.73
N TYR A 129 -4.82 11.21 19.26
CA TYR A 129 -3.59 11.60 19.95
C TYR A 129 -2.68 10.42 20.31
N THR A 130 -2.73 9.33 19.52
CA THR A 130 -1.99 8.09 19.78
C THR A 130 -0.62 8.15 19.13
N ARG A 131 0.42 7.96 19.96
CA ARG A 131 1.80 7.86 19.49
C ARG A 131 2.01 6.52 18.79
N GLN A 132 2.56 6.57 17.57
CA GLN A 132 2.74 5.40 16.75
C GLN A 132 3.95 4.58 17.20
N TYR A 133 4.02 3.33 16.68
CA TYR A 133 5.11 2.41 16.94
C TYR A 133 6.15 2.48 15.84
N TRP A 134 7.44 2.48 16.22
CA TRP A 134 8.53 2.38 15.25
C TRP A 134 8.53 1.05 14.49
N ASP A 135 8.32 -0.04 15.21
CA ASP A 135 8.53 -1.39 14.71
C ASP A 135 7.22 -2.07 14.27
N LYS A 136 6.24 -1.26 13.87
CA LYS A 136 4.99 -1.70 13.22
C LYS A 136 4.80 -0.98 11.89
N VAL A 137 3.97 -1.55 11.05
CA VAL A 137 3.50 -0.92 9.81
C VAL A 137 2.77 0.38 10.15
N ALA A 138 2.98 1.43 9.36
CA ALA A 138 2.28 2.70 9.56
C ALA A 138 0.74 2.52 9.47
N PRO A 139 -0.02 3.33 10.21
CA PRO A 139 -1.48 3.31 10.15
C PRO A 139 -2.00 3.77 8.79
N CYS A 140 -3.31 3.63 8.57
CA CYS A 140 -3.96 4.18 7.40
C CYS A 140 -3.82 5.70 7.35
N ILE A 141 -3.36 6.22 6.22
CA ILE A 141 -3.26 7.66 6.01
C ILE A 141 -4.64 8.20 5.63
N HIS A 142 -5.16 9.10 6.44
CA HIS A 142 -6.44 9.78 6.23
C HIS A 142 -6.25 11.14 5.56
N THR A 143 -7.32 11.72 5.02
CA THR A 143 -7.30 13.07 4.40
C THR A 143 -6.96 14.17 5.41
N ARG A 144 -7.28 13.95 6.70
CA ARG A 144 -6.96 14.87 7.81
C ARG A 144 -5.77 14.35 8.65
N ASN A 145 -4.69 13.96 7.96
CA ASN A 145 -3.42 13.55 8.60
C ASN A 145 -2.61 14.73 9.16
N ASP A 146 -3.13 15.94 9.05
CA ASP A 146 -2.61 17.17 9.61
C ASP A 146 -3.04 17.43 11.07
N ILE A 147 -4.04 16.72 11.56
CA ILE A 147 -4.64 16.98 12.87
C ILE A 147 -4.12 15.97 13.88
N MET A 148 -3.56 16.48 14.98
CA MET A 148 -3.05 15.66 16.10
C MET A 148 -4.18 14.85 16.78
N ALA A 149 -5.40 15.40 16.81
CA ALA A 149 -6.60 14.73 17.30
C ALA A 149 -7.20 13.72 16.30
N SER A 150 -6.62 13.59 15.10
CA SER A 150 -7.03 12.56 14.14
C SER A 150 -6.46 11.20 14.53
N GLN A 151 -6.92 10.16 13.85
CA GLN A 151 -6.55 8.79 14.15
C GLN A 151 -5.07 8.53 13.87
N ASN A 152 -4.35 8.05 14.88
CA ASN A 152 -3.01 7.48 14.72
C ASN A 152 -2.00 8.41 14.00
N THR A 153 -1.96 9.69 14.34
CA THR A 153 -1.14 10.68 13.62
C THR A 153 0.13 11.10 14.34
N VAL A 154 0.31 10.77 15.63
CA VAL A 154 1.46 11.26 16.41
C VAL A 154 2.71 10.44 16.07
N HIS A 155 3.79 11.14 15.73
CA HIS A 155 5.10 10.56 15.42
C HIS A 155 5.64 9.71 16.58
N PRO A 156 6.36 8.60 16.33
CA PRO A 156 6.84 7.70 17.39
C PRO A 156 7.68 8.35 18.49
N VAL A 157 8.44 9.40 18.18
CA VAL A 157 9.34 10.09 19.11
C VAL A 157 9.04 11.58 19.21
N ASP A 158 8.93 12.27 18.08
CA ASP A 158 8.72 13.72 18.06
C ASP A 158 7.30 14.09 18.49
N ASN A 159 7.14 15.22 19.18
CA ASN A 159 5.84 15.68 19.69
C ASN A 159 5.03 16.41 18.60
N ARG A 160 4.78 15.74 17.49
CA ARG A 160 4.12 16.29 16.29
C ARG A 160 3.34 15.21 15.53
N VAL A 161 2.54 15.63 14.58
CA VAL A 161 2.05 14.71 13.54
C VAL A 161 3.17 14.42 12.53
N PHE A 162 2.97 13.41 11.71
CA PHE A 162 3.87 13.13 10.59
C PHE A 162 3.98 14.32 9.64
N SER A 163 5.19 14.60 9.16
CA SER A 163 5.44 15.57 8.11
C SER A 163 4.85 15.13 6.77
N ILE A 164 4.76 16.04 5.79
CA ILE A 164 4.35 15.68 4.44
C ILE A 164 5.30 14.62 3.86
N ARG A 165 6.62 14.78 4.03
CA ARG A 165 7.63 13.84 3.55
C ARG A 165 7.42 12.44 4.12
N GLU A 166 7.19 12.33 5.41
CA GLU A 166 6.92 11.05 6.07
C GLU A 166 5.66 10.39 5.51
N VAL A 167 4.58 11.17 5.34
CA VAL A 167 3.33 10.66 4.76
C VAL A 167 3.52 10.23 3.29
N MET A 168 4.33 10.96 2.51
CA MET A 168 4.70 10.54 1.13
C MET A 168 5.36 9.17 1.12
N LEU A 169 6.36 8.96 1.99
CA LEU A 169 7.08 7.69 2.09
C LEU A 169 6.16 6.55 2.53
N MET A 170 5.26 6.79 3.51
CA MET A 170 4.25 5.83 3.94
C MET A 170 3.25 5.46 2.83
N MET A 171 3.05 6.33 1.84
CA MET A 171 2.22 6.12 0.66
C MET A 171 3.03 5.65 -0.56
N SER A 172 4.32 5.31 -0.36
CA SER A 172 5.26 4.88 -1.41
C SER A 172 5.45 5.94 -2.53
N VAL A 173 5.15 7.20 -2.26
CA VAL A 173 5.42 8.29 -3.21
C VAL A 173 6.93 8.50 -3.27
N PRO A 174 7.56 8.53 -4.46
CA PRO A 174 8.99 8.75 -4.58
C PRO A 174 9.44 10.06 -3.94
N GLU A 175 10.63 10.08 -3.34
CA GLU A 175 11.19 11.31 -2.76
C GLU A 175 11.41 12.42 -3.81
N SER A 176 11.67 12.02 -5.05
CA SER A 176 11.81 12.93 -6.19
C SER A 176 10.49 13.55 -6.67
N PHE A 177 9.33 13.09 -6.13
CA PHE A 177 8.04 13.65 -6.52
C PHE A 177 7.89 15.06 -5.95
N ASN A 178 7.56 16.00 -6.82
CA ASN A 178 7.33 17.38 -6.46
C ASN A 178 5.84 17.76 -6.60
N TRP A 179 5.31 18.46 -5.60
CA TRP A 179 3.91 18.89 -5.53
C TRP A 179 3.67 20.26 -6.18
N SER A 180 4.69 20.83 -6.78
CA SER A 180 4.66 22.19 -7.34
C SER A 180 5.35 22.23 -8.70
N ASP A 181 4.99 23.18 -9.54
CA ASP A 181 5.70 23.49 -10.79
C ASP A 181 7.07 24.14 -10.53
N ILE A 182 7.31 24.60 -9.29
CA ILE A 182 8.62 25.14 -8.88
C ILE A 182 9.55 23.95 -8.64
N PRO A 183 10.73 23.87 -9.28
CA PRO A 183 11.70 22.82 -9.04
C PRO A 183 12.04 22.65 -7.54
N PHE A 184 12.22 21.40 -7.10
CA PHE A 184 12.42 21.07 -5.68
C PHE A 184 13.61 21.80 -5.06
N GLU A 185 14.71 21.94 -5.80
CA GLU A 185 15.90 22.68 -5.38
C GLU A 185 15.59 24.16 -5.13
N LYS A 186 14.76 24.77 -5.97
CA LYS A 186 14.35 26.17 -5.79
C LYS A 186 13.41 26.32 -4.59
N LEU A 187 12.51 25.36 -4.37
CA LEU A 187 11.66 25.35 -3.17
C LEU A 187 12.50 25.27 -1.88
N ASN A 188 13.55 24.46 -1.88
CA ASN A 188 14.42 24.33 -0.73
C ASN A 188 15.34 25.54 -0.51
N ALA A 189 15.65 26.29 -1.57
CA ALA A 189 16.43 27.52 -1.50
C ALA A 189 15.61 28.75 -1.04
N LEU A 190 14.29 28.65 -0.89
CA LEU A 190 13.45 29.71 -0.38
C LEU A 190 13.85 30.11 1.06
N THR A 191 13.66 31.38 1.38
CA THR A 191 13.83 31.86 2.76
C THR A 191 12.82 31.20 3.71
N PRO A 192 13.06 31.16 5.01
CA PRO A 192 12.13 30.56 5.99
C PRO A 192 10.70 31.14 5.89
N LYS A 193 10.55 32.44 5.64
CA LYS A 193 9.25 33.10 5.48
C LYS A 193 8.53 32.64 4.21
N GLU A 194 9.26 32.49 3.11
CA GLU A 194 8.70 32.02 1.84
C GLU A 194 8.31 30.55 1.94
N LYS A 195 9.12 29.70 2.60
CA LYS A 195 8.77 28.31 2.89
C LYS A 195 7.48 28.21 3.73
N GLU A 196 7.36 29.02 4.77
CA GLU A 196 6.11 29.11 5.57
C GLU A 196 4.91 29.52 4.72
N ALA A 197 5.07 30.53 3.87
CA ALA A 197 3.99 31.02 2.99
C ALA A 197 3.55 29.93 2.01
N PHE A 198 4.50 29.22 1.40
CA PHE A 198 4.23 28.10 0.50
C PHE A 198 3.45 26.99 1.23
N LEU A 199 3.95 26.54 2.39
CA LEU A 199 3.29 25.49 3.16
C LEU A 199 1.90 25.90 3.63
N LYS A 200 1.72 27.16 4.06
CA LYS A 200 0.40 27.68 4.45
C LYS A 200 -0.62 27.58 3.32
N LYS A 201 -0.18 27.74 2.08
CA LYS A 201 -1.05 27.66 0.89
C LYS A 201 -1.29 26.22 0.45
N GLU A 202 -0.26 25.37 0.39
CA GLU A 202 -0.29 24.09 -0.29
C GLU A 202 -0.44 22.86 0.63
N GLU A 203 -0.05 22.98 1.90
CA GLU A 203 0.02 21.84 2.83
C GLU A 203 -1.29 21.03 2.89
N MET A 204 -2.43 21.72 2.99
CA MET A 204 -3.71 21.04 3.14
C MET A 204 -4.10 20.25 1.89
N ASN A 205 -3.88 20.82 0.71
CA ASN A 205 -4.15 20.17 -0.56
C ASN A 205 -3.27 18.92 -0.73
N ILE A 206 -1.98 19.05 -0.41
CA ILE A 206 -1.02 17.94 -0.50
C ILE A 206 -1.43 16.80 0.44
N ARG A 207 -1.72 17.11 1.70
CA ARG A 207 -2.12 16.13 2.71
C ARG A 207 -3.45 15.43 2.39
N GLN A 208 -4.41 16.17 1.88
CA GLN A 208 -5.69 15.62 1.43
C GLN A 208 -5.47 14.68 0.25
N THR A 209 -4.74 15.13 -0.76
CA THR A 209 -4.40 14.30 -1.94
C THR A 209 -3.69 13.00 -1.54
N LEU A 210 -2.72 13.07 -0.62
CA LEU A 210 -2.07 11.88 -0.08
C LEU A 210 -3.05 10.94 0.64
N GLY A 211 -4.00 11.48 1.40
CA GLY A 211 -5.02 10.69 2.08
C GLY A 211 -6.04 10.03 1.14
N GLU A 212 -6.29 10.62 -0.03
CA GLU A 212 -7.19 10.09 -1.06
C GLU A 212 -6.47 9.12 -2.01
N ALA A 213 -5.17 9.26 -2.17
CA ALA A 213 -4.37 8.52 -3.14
C ALA A 213 -4.38 7.00 -2.88
N VAL A 214 -4.13 6.25 -3.93
CA VAL A 214 -3.74 4.85 -3.85
C VAL A 214 -2.20 4.79 -3.82
N PRO A 215 -1.59 3.98 -2.93
CA PRO A 215 -0.14 3.86 -2.84
C PRO A 215 0.50 3.51 -4.18
N THR A 216 1.53 4.24 -4.56
CA THR A 216 2.14 4.13 -5.91
C THR A 216 2.75 2.76 -6.18
N ILE A 217 3.23 2.06 -5.15
CA ILE A 217 3.84 0.73 -5.27
C ILE A 217 2.88 -0.30 -5.86
N ILE A 218 1.58 -0.20 -5.56
CA ILE A 218 0.57 -1.14 -6.06
C ILE A 218 0.44 -1.03 -7.58
N PHE A 219 0.27 0.19 -8.09
CA PHE A 219 0.18 0.42 -9.54
C PHE A 219 1.51 0.19 -10.24
N ARG A 220 2.65 0.44 -9.58
CA ARG A 220 3.97 0.09 -10.12
C ARG A 220 4.11 -1.40 -10.35
N GLN A 221 3.65 -2.24 -9.42
CA GLN A 221 3.66 -3.69 -9.59
C GLN A 221 2.75 -4.10 -10.76
N ILE A 222 1.52 -3.58 -10.81
CA ILE A 222 0.57 -3.85 -11.90
C ILE A 222 1.17 -3.43 -13.24
N ALA A 223 1.70 -2.21 -13.35
CA ALA A 223 2.32 -1.69 -14.57
C ALA A 223 3.52 -2.54 -15.03
N ASN A 224 4.37 -2.96 -14.09
CA ASN A 224 5.49 -3.84 -14.40
C ASN A 224 5.03 -5.21 -14.91
N LYS A 225 3.96 -5.76 -14.34
CA LYS A 225 3.37 -7.03 -14.82
C LYS A 225 2.78 -6.86 -16.21
N ILE A 226 2.01 -5.80 -16.46
CA ILE A 226 1.48 -5.48 -17.79
C ILE A 226 2.63 -5.36 -18.80
N ARG A 227 3.69 -4.60 -18.46
CA ARG A 227 4.86 -4.46 -19.33
C ARG A 227 5.51 -5.81 -19.64
N ARG A 228 5.70 -6.68 -18.64
CA ARG A 228 6.27 -8.02 -18.84
C ARG A 228 5.40 -8.86 -19.78
N VAL A 229 4.07 -8.79 -19.61
CA VAL A 229 3.12 -9.51 -20.45
C VAL A 229 3.18 -9.03 -21.90
N LEU A 230 3.21 -7.71 -22.12
CA LEU A 230 3.25 -7.12 -23.46
C LEU A 230 4.60 -7.36 -24.18
N CYS A 231 5.71 -7.40 -23.43
CA CYS A 231 7.05 -7.53 -23.99
C CYS A 231 7.52 -8.98 -24.13
N LYS A 232 6.82 -9.98 -23.58
CA LYS A 232 7.16 -11.39 -23.76
C LYS A 232 6.54 -11.94 -25.03
N PRO A 233 7.29 -12.64 -25.89
CA PRO A 233 6.73 -13.44 -26.96
C PRO A 233 5.80 -14.50 -26.35
N THR A 234 4.71 -14.81 -27.05
CA THR A 234 3.78 -15.85 -26.63
C THR A 234 4.48 -17.21 -26.73
N LEU A 235 4.36 -18.03 -25.69
CA LEU A 235 4.94 -19.37 -25.66
C LEU A 235 4.37 -20.22 -26.80
N THR A 236 5.22 -20.70 -27.71
CA THR A 236 4.80 -21.60 -28.76
C THR A 236 4.50 -22.99 -28.20
N GLU A 237 3.76 -23.79 -28.92
CA GLU A 237 3.50 -25.19 -28.52
C GLU A 237 4.79 -26.03 -28.49
N GLN A 238 5.71 -25.75 -29.38
CA GLN A 238 7.01 -26.41 -29.43
C GLN A 238 7.87 -26.07 -28.23
N ASP A 239 7.90 -24.79 -27.83
CA ASP A 239 8.58 -24.35 -26.61
C ASP A 239 7.98 -25.00 -25.36
N ALA A 240 6.64 -25.07 -25.28
CA ALA A 240 5.93 -25.72 -24.17
C ALA A 240 6.30 -27.21 -24.09
N LYS A 241 6.30 -27.93 -25.21
CA LYS A 241 6.74 -29.35 -25.28
C LYS A 241 8.17 -29.52 -24.81
N GLY A 242 9.09 -28.65 -25.25
CA GLY A 242 10.48 -28.66 -24.80
C GLY A 242 10.64 -28.38 -23.29
N ILE A 243 9.78 -27.57 -22.69
CA ILE A 243 9.75 -27.33 -21.23
C ILE A 243 9.27 -28.58 -20.51
N ILE A 244 8.19 -29.22 -21.01
CA ILE A 244 7.61 -30.44 -20.42
C ILE A 244 8.66 -31.55 -20.37
N GLU A 245 9.39 -31.78 -21.45
CA GLU A 245 10.43 -32.78 -21.53
C GLU A 245 11.60 -32.48 -20.58
N ARG A 246 12.18 -31.28 -20.67
CA ARG A 246 13.32 -30.89 -19.82
C ARG A 246 13.01 -30.92 -18.33
N ARG A 247 11.80 -30.58 -17.95
CA ARG A 247 11.37 -30.51 -16.54
C ARG A 247 10.64 -31.77 -16.08
N LYS A 248 10.45 -32.76 -16.95
CA LYS A 248 9.71 -34.02 -16.69
C LYS A 248 8.31 -33.77 -16.14
N LEU A 249 7.59 -32.82 -16.76
CA LEU A 249 6.27 -32.37 -16.26
C LEU A 249 5.11 -33.33 -16.63
N THR A 250 5.38 -34.43 -17.27
CA THR A 250 4.43 -35.57 -17.38
C THR A 250 4.19 -36.25 -16.02
N ASP A 251 5.11 -36.12 -15.07
CA ASP A 251 4.92 -36.45 -13.67
C ASP A 251 4.06 -35.37 -12.99
N ILE A 252 3.03 -35.81 -12.21
CA ILE A 252 2.06 -34.87 -11.61
C ILE A 252 2.68 -33.98 -10.54
N ASP A 253 3.55 -34.52 -9.70
CA ASP A 253 4.16 -33.79 -8.60
C ASP A 253 5.14 -32.74 -9.12
N ASN A 254 5.89 -33.10 -10.18
CA ASN A 254 6.75 -32.15 -10.88
C ASN A 254 5.95 -31.02 -11.53
N LEU A 255 4.82 -31.34 -12.15
CA LEU A 255 3.94 -30.35 -12.78
C LEU A 255 3.34 -29.41 -11.73
N LEU A 256 2.78 -29.94 -10.66
CA LEU A 256 2.19 -29.13 -9.59
C LEU A 256 3.23 -28.23 -8.93
N ARG A 257 4.43 -28.76 -8.65
CA ARG A 257 5.55 -27.98 -8.12
C ARG A 257 5.94 -26.88 -9.09
N PHE A 258 6.08 -27.19 -10.36
CA PHE A 258 6.41 -26.23 -11.41
C PHE A 258 5.40 -25.09 -11.48
N ILE A 259 4.09 -25.40 -11.51
CA ILE A 259 3.03 -24.38 -11.56
C ILE A 259 3.05 -23.50 -10.31
N ARG A 260 3.23 -24.08 -9.11
CA ARG A 260 3.21 -23.35 -7.82
C ARG A 260 4.42 -22.44 -7.62
N THR A 261 5.57 -22.82 -8.12
CA THR A 261 6.84 -22.11 -7.86
C THR A 261 7.28 -21.20 -9.00
N ASN A 262 6.62 -21.26 -10.17
CA ASN A 262 7.13 -20.58 -11.36
C ASN A 262 6.45 -19.25 -11.63
N ASN A 263 7.12 -18.16 -11.27
CA ASN A 263 6.67 -16.78 -11.54
C ASN A 263 7.14 -16.24 -12.91
N SER A 264 7.77 -17.08 -13.75
CA SER A 264 8.36 -16.64 -15.02
C SER A 264 7.40 -16.73 -16.20
N TYR A 265 6.33 -17.53 -16.09
CA TYR A 265 5.33 -17.76 -17.12
C TYR A 265 4.01 -17.07 -16.77
N LYS A 266 3.26 -16.67 -17.81
CA LYS A 266 1.88 -16.16 -17.66
C LYS A 266 0.95 -17.30 -17.26
N PHE A 267 -0.19 -16.98 -16.66
CA PHE A 267 -1.22 -17.99 -16.34
C PHE A 267 -1.64 -18.79 -17.57
N ALA A 268 -1.87 -18.13 -18.72
CA ALA A 268 -2.21 -18.79 -19.96
C ALA A 268 -1.11 -19.73 -20.48
N GLU A 269 0.16 -19.37 -20.28
CA GLU A 269 1.31 -20.22 -20.64
C GLU A 269 1.42 -21.43 -19.71
N LEU A 270 1.24 -21.24 -18.41
CA LEU A 270 1.18 -22.33 -17.43
C LEU A 270 0.01 -23.28 -17.70
N SER A 271 -1.17 -22.74 -18.03
CA SER A 271 -2.34 -23.54 -18.43
C SER A 271 -2.05 -24.36 -19.67
N LYS A 272 -1.41 -23.77 -20.69
CA LYS A 272 -1.01 -24.49 -21.92
C LYS A 272 0.01 -25.60 -21.65
N ILE A 273 1.01 -25.32 -20.78
CA ILE A 273 1.99 -26.33 -20.36
C ILE A 273 1.28 -27.48 -19.64
N ALA A 274 0.38 -27.17 -18.69
CA ALA A 274 -0.37 -28.18 -17.96
C ALA A 274 -1.26 -29.04 -18.88
N GLU A 275 -1.96 -28.39 -19.81
CA GLU A 275 -2.79 -29.10 -20.82
C GLU A 275 -1.96 -30.07 -21.66
N LEU A 276 -0.86 -29.63 -22.22
CA LEU A 276 0.03 -30.43 -23.04
C LEU A 276 0.74 -31.53 -22.22
N ALA A 277 1.16 -31.25 -20.98
CA ALA A 277 1.76 -32.26 -20.12
C ALA A 277 0.79 -33.38 -19.77
N ASN A 278 -0.45 -33.00 -19.48
CA ASN A 278 -1.50 -34.00 -19.19
C ASN A 278 -1.89 -34.81 -20.41
N ALA A 279 -1.96 -34.20 -21.61
CA ALA A 279 -2.25 -34.89 -22.85
C ALA A 279 -1.19 -35.99 -23.20
N GLN A 280 0.04 -35.85 -22.70
CA GLN A 280 1.14 -36.82 -22.88
C GLN A 280 1.10 -37.97 -21.86
N ARG A 281 0.23 -37.95 -20.87
CA ARG A 281 0.09 -39.06 -19.91
C ARG A 281 -0.74 -40.16 -20.55
N GLU A 282 -0.19 -41.35 -20.63
CA GLU A 282 -0.93 -42.53 -21.05
C GLU A 282 -2.05 -42.81 -20.03
N ASN A 283 -3.26 -43.02 -20.56
CA ASN A 283 -4.47 -43.43 -19.84
C ASN A 283 -5.21 -42.42 -18.97
N ASN A 284 -5.10 -41.12 -19.19
CA ASN A 284 -5.95 -40.19 -18.48
C ASN A 284 -6.99 -39.51 -19.36
N ALA A 285 -8.25 -39.90 -19.19
CA ALA A 285 -9.38 -39.02 -19.43
C ALA A 285 -9.36 -37.86 -18.44
N ALA A 286 -8.37 -36.97 -18.55
CA ALA A 286 -8.33 -35.77 -17.73
C ALA A 286 -9.39 -34.81 -18.30
N TYR A 287 -10.43 -34.58 -17.54
CA TYR A 287 -11.39 -33.52 -17.82
C TYR A 287 -10.70 -32.19 -17.59
N TYR A 288 -10.33 -31.50 -18.66
CA TYR A 288 -9.79 -30.15 -18.57
C TYR A 288 -10.93 -29.19 -18.37
N THR A 289 -10.91 -28.55 -17.23
CA THR A 289 -11.73 -27.34 -17.05
C THR A 289 -11.13 -26.24 -17.92
N ARG A 290 -11.91 -25.70 -18.84
CA ARG A 290 -11.46 -24.60 -19.70
C ARG A 290 -10.96 -23.44 -18.87
N GLN A 291 -9.96 -22.72 -19.37
CA GLN A 291 -9.32 -21.60 -18.66
C GLN A 291 -10.32 -20.55 -18.19
N ASP A 292 -11.30 -20.21 -19.01
CA ASP A 292 -12.39 -19.27 -18.70
C ASP A 292 -13.30 -19.79 -17.56
N THR A 293 -13.54 -21.10 -17.53
CA THR A 293 -14.31 -21.76 -16.45
C THR A 293 -13.52 -21.78 -15.15
N CYS A 294 -12.23 -22.16 -15.17
CA CYS A 294 -11.34 -22.10 -14.02
C CYS A 294 -11.27 -20.68 -13.44
N PHE A 295 -11.10 -19.68 -14.29
CA PHE A 295 -11.10 -18.28 -13.90
C PHE A 295 -12.43 -17.88 -13.25
N THR A 296 -13.56 -18.28 -13.83
CA THR A 296 -14.90 -18.01 -13.30
C THR A 296 -15.11 -18.66 -11.92
N ILE A 297 -14.62 -19.88 -11.73
CA ILE A 297 -14.68 -20.58 -10.44
C ILE A 297 -13.81 -19.85 -9.41
N ILE A 298 -12.54 -19.59 -9.74
CA ILE A 298 -11.59 -18.91 -8.83
C ILE A 298 -12.11 -17.53 -8.42
N SER A 299 -12.68 -16.78 -9.35
CA SER A 299 -13.22 -15.43 -9.07
C SER A 299 -14.46 -15.43 -8.17
N LYS A 300 -15.15 -16.56 -8.06
CA LYS A 300 -16.37 -16.75 -7.24
C LYS A 300 -16.08 -17.45 -5.90
N LEU A 301 -14.88 -18.00 -5.72
CA LEU A 301 -14.51 -18.58 -4.44
C LEU A 301 -14.46 -17.45 -3.40
N PRO A 302 -15.10 -17.62 -2.22
CA PRO A 302 -14.87 -16.74 -1.10
C PRO A 302 -13.38 -16.73 -0.80
N GLU A 303 -12.83 -15.63 -0.27
CA GLU A 303 -11.43 -15.58 0.16
C GLU A 303 -11.16 -16.80 1.04
N ALA A 304 -10.46 -17.76 0.48
CA ALA A 304 -10.14 -18.97 1.20
C ALA A 304 -9.17 -18.58 2.31
N LYS A 305 -9.59 -18.73 3.53
CA LYS A 305 -8.69 -19.18 4.60
C LYS A 305 -7.90 -20.33 3.97
N GLU A 306 -6.58 -20.14 3.84
CA GLU A 306 -5.62 -21.11 3.31
C GLU A 306 -6.21 -22.51 3.01
N TYR A 307 -6.62 -22.73 1.77
CA TYR A 307 -6.90 -24.10 1.35
C TYR A 307 -5.54 -24.74 1.07
N HIS A 308 -5.09 -25.55 2.01
CA HIS A 308 -4.17 -26.62 1.69
C HIS A 308 -4.92 -27.53 0.71
N LEU A 309 -4.52 -27.51 -0.54
CA LEU A 309 -4.85 -28.58 -1.46
C LEU A 309 -3.94 -29.76 -1.06
N ASP A 310 -4.52 -30.71 -0.33
CA ASP A 310 -3.94 -32.03 -0.13
C ASP A 310 -3.81 -32.77 -1.46
#